data_1811856d200d3cde352d510a4ade9fc9
#
_entry.id   1811856d200d3cde352d510a4ade9fc9
#
_cell.length_a   1.000
_cell.length_b   1.000
_cell.length_c   1.000
_cell.angle_alpha   90.00
_cell.angle_beta   90.00
_cell.angle_gamma   90.00
#
_symmetry.space_group_name_H-M   'P 1'
#
loop_
_entity.id
_entity.type
_entity.pdbx_description
1 polymer ?
#
loop_
_entity_poly.entity_id
_entity_poly.type
_entity_poly.pdbx_seq_one_letter_code
_entity_poly.pdbx_strand_id
1 'polypeptide(L)'
;MLTTPLCRRLGLEAPVFSVGFGTGAGPELAAAVSNAGGCGVLGGTGMRELLGPRIERTRELTDRPFGVNLILHDDQRPTAEVALEHGTPILVLFWGDPAPILELAGDAFVVLQVGSVEEAKRAADAGVDAVIAQGTEAGGHVIGTTALSVLVPAIVDAIAPVPVLASGGIADGRGLAAALVLGAQAVSLGTRFVASEEAYVDEDYKRRVVEESDTVYSTDLFDGGWPDAPHRVLRNGVVREWEAAGKSREGETIGALDSIRGGEIKIPRYAAFMTTPSFHGDLEEAPLWAGQSVALVRDIRSAGEIVRTIVTDAEAALYSVTTYSNDAQQSSAKSAS
;
A
#
# COMPACT_ATOMS: atom_id res chain seq x y z
N MET A 1 -18.96 -7.52 12.86
CA MET A 1 -17.51 -7.70 12.57
C MET A 1 -17.35 -8.04 11.09
N LEU A 2 -16.68 -7.20 10.33
CA LEU A 2 -16.60 -7.24 8.87
C LEU A 2 -15.50 -8.23 8.42
N THR A 3 -15.86 -9.50 8.24
CA THR A 3 -14.93 -10.56 7.80
C THR A 3 -15.32 -11.14 6.45
N THR A 4 -14.33 -11.28 5.55
CA THR A 4 -14.49 -11.83 4.21
C THR A 4 -13.98 -13.28 4.11
N PRO A 5 -14.23 -14.01 3.00
CA PRO A 5 -13.59 -15.30 2.76
C PRO A 5 -12.05 -15.23 2.86
N LEU A 6 -11.43 -14.18 2.32
CA LEU A 6 -9.98 -13.96 2.40
C LEU A 6 -9.51 -13.80 3.85
N CYS A 7 -10.24 -13.02 4.67
CA CYS A 7 -9.92 -12.89 6.10
C CYS A 7 -9.92 -14.25 6.79
N ARG A 8 -10.94 -15.07 6.55
CA ARG A 8 -11.03 -16.42 7.17
C ARG A 8 -9.88 -17.33 6.71
N ARG A 9 -9.49 -17.27 5.43
CA ARG A 9 -8.36 -18.06 4.90
C ARG A 9 -7.04 -17.69 5.56
N LEU A 10 -6.83 -16.40 5.86
CA LEU A 10 -5.58 -15.86 6.42
C LEU A 10 -5.58 -15.73 7.95
N GLY A 11 -6.69 -16.03 8.64
CA GLY A 11 -6.81 -15.81 10.09
C GLY A 11 -6.88 -14.33 10.49
N LEU A 12 -7.38 -13.45 9.60
CA LEU A 12 -7.54 -12.03 9.84
C LEU A 12 -8.93 -11.72 10.41
N GLU A 13 -9.03 -10.66 11.23
CA GLU A 13 -10.28 -10.15 11.82
C GLU A 13 -10.82 -8.92 11.06
N ALA A 14 -9.94 -8.24 10.30
CA ALA A 14 -10.24 -7.04 9.52
C ALA A 14 -9.74 -7.18 8.08
N PRO A 15 -10.52 -6.81 7.05
CA PRO A 15 -10.11 -6.86 5.65
C PRO A 15 -9.24 -5.66 5.25
N VAL A 16 -8.17 -5.41 6.03
CA VAL A 16 -7.28 -4.25 5.88
C VAL A 16 -5.82 -4.72 5.87
N PHE A 17 -5.12 -4.41 4.79
CA PHE A 17 -3.68 -4.59 4.65
C PHE A 17 -2.98 -3.24 4.68
N SER A 18 -1.80 -3.14 5.31
CA SER A 18 -0.89 -2.03 5.03
C SER A 18 -0.07 -2.33 3.78
N VAL A 19 0.44 -1.29 3.12
CA VAL A 19 1.43 -1.45 2.05
C VAL A 19 2.83 -1.53 2.64
N GLY A 20 3.68 -2.40 2.08
CA GLY A 20 5.11 -2.47 2.42
C GLY A 20 5.92 -1.39 1.71
N PHE A 21 5.79 -0.12 2.10
CA PHE A 21 6.45 1.02 1.47
C PHE A 21 7.92 1.17 1.92
N GLY A 22 8.76 0.25 1.50
CA GLY A 22 10.21 0.28 1.72
C GLY A 22 10.58 0.29 3.21
N THR A 23 11.61 1.08 3.55
CA THR A 23 12.09 1.22 4.94
C THR A 23 11.05 1.77 5.90
N GLY A 24 10.12 2.58 5.40
CA GLY A 24 9.06 3.21 6.20
C GLY A 24 8.03 2.22 6.77
N ALA A 25 7.81 1.08 6.09
CA ALA A 25 6.97 0.00 6.59
C ALA A 25 7.81 -0.97 7.44
N GLY A 26 8.04 -0.58 8.70
CA GLY A 26 8.85 -1.30 9.69
C GLY A 26 8.10 -2.35 10.50
N PRO A 27 8.83 -3.07 11.38
CA PRO A 27 8.27 -4.06 12.29
C PRO A 27 7.15 -3.52 13.17
N GLU A 28 7.31 -2.31 13.69
CA GLU A 28 6.35 -1.65 14.58
C GLU A 28 5.01 -1.41 13.85
N LEU A 29 5.06 -0.89 12.62
CA LEU A 29 3.86 -0.69 11.79
C LEU A 29 3.20 -2.03 11.45
N ALA A 30 3.99 -2.99 10.96
CA ALA A 30 3.45 -4.28 10.57
C ALA A 30 2.76 -4.99 11.74
N ALA A 31 3.40 -5.00 12.91
CA ALA A 31 2.84 -5.59 14.11
C ALA A 31 1.58 -4.86 14.60
N ALA A 32 1.57 -3.52 14.60
CA ALA A 32 0.42 -2.74 15.05
C ALA A 32 -0.83 -2.98 14.20
N VAL A 33 -0.67 -3.06 12.86
CA VAL A 33 -1.76 -3.42 11.94
C VAL A 33 -2.25 -4.84 12.19
N SER A 34 -1.34 -5.81 12.34
CA SER A 34 -1.66 -7.22 12.57
C SER A 34 -2.34 -7.44 13.92
N ASN A 35 -1.88 -6.78 14.99
CA ASN A 35 -2.50 -6.84 16.33
C ASN A 35 -3.91 -6.23 16.34
N ALA A 36 -4.23 -5.33 15.43
CA ALA A 36 -5.57 -4.79 15.25
C ALA A 36 -6.49 -5.67 14.36
N GLY A 37 -6.01 -6.85 13.97
CA GLY A 37 -6.77 -7.84 13.19
C GLY A 37 -6.62 -7.72 11.68
N GLY A 38 -5.85 -6.76 11.18
CA GLY A 38 -5.49 -6.62 9.76
C GLY A 38 -4.29 -7.49 9.38
N CYS A 39 -3.68 -7.18 8.24
CA CYS A 39 -2.41 -7.74 7.79
C CYS A 39 -1.39 -6.62 7.61
N GLY A 40 -0.44 -6.50 8.53
CA GLY A 40 0.69 -5.61 8.39
C GLY A 40 1.69 -6.16 7.38
N VAL A 41 2.28 -5.29 6.56
CA VAL A 41 3.23 -5.72 5.52
C VAL A 41 4.55 -4.97 5.67
N LEU A 42 5.63 -5.71 5.88
CA LEU A 42 7.01 -5.20 5.91
C LEU A 42 7.47 -4.84 4.49
N GLY A 43 8.24 -3.76 4.35
CA GLY A 43 9.02 -3.52 3.15
C GLY A 43 10.25 -4.44 3.13
N GLY A 44 10.43 -5.24 2.07
CA GLY A 44 11.52 -6.21 1.92
C GLY A 44 12.55 -5.84 0.86
N THR A 45 12.14 -5.17 -0.21
CA THR A 45 13.02 -4.83 -1.33
C THR A 45 14.20 -3.96 -0.91
N GLY A 46 15.39 -4.30 -1.39
CA GLY A 46 16.64 -3.59 -1.06
C GLY A 46 17.15 -3.82 0.37
N MET A 47 16.53 -4.70 1.15
CA MET A 47 16.84 -4.90 2.57
C MET A 47 17.20 -6.35 2.93
N ARG A 48 17.70 -7.14 1.98
CA ARG A 48 18.00 -8.57 2.18
C ARG A 48 18.72 -8.86 3.50
N GLU A 49 19.79 -8.12 3.80
CA GLU A 49 20.60 -8.33 5.01
C GLU A 49 19.88 -7.98 6.32
N LEU A 50 18.91 -7.09 6.25
CA LEU A 50 18.13 -6.62 7.40
C LEU A 50 16.80 -7.36 7.54
N LEU A 51 16.35 -8.06 6.51
CA LEU A 51 15.00 -8.60 6.47
C LEU A 51 14.76 -9.64 7.57
N GLY A 52 15.71 -10.56 7.78
CA GLY A 52 15.63 -11.55 8.85
C GLY A 52 15.42 -10.92 10.23
N PRO A 53 16.32 -10.03 10.70
CA PRO A 53 16.13 -9.32 11.96
C PRO A 53 14.82 -8.52 12.05
N ARG A 54 14.32 -7.93 10.94
CA ARG A 54 13.04 -7.22 10.92
C ARG A 54 11.86 -8.18 11.07
N ILE A 55 11.90 -9.34 10.45
CA ILE A 55 10.88 -10.39 10.62
C ILE A 55 10.86 -10.89 12.07
N GLU A 56 12.03 -11.17 12.63
CA GLU A 56 12.18 -11.59 14.05
C GLU A 56 11.60 -10.52 14.98
N ARG A 57 11.97 -9.25 14.77
CA ARG A 57 11.42 -8.13 15.53
C ARG A 57 9.90 -8.03 15.40
N THR A 58 9.34 -8.25 14.21
CA THR A 58 7.88 -8.27 14.04
C THR A 58 7.23 -9.39 14.84
N ARG A 59 7.84 -10.58 14.87
CA ARG A 59 7.34 -11.72 15.68
C ARG A 59 7.44 -11.50 17.18
N GLU A 60 8.40 -10.72 17.67
CA GLU A 60 8.45 -10.30 19.08
C GLU A 60 7.25 -9.40 19.44
N LEU A 61 6.73 -8.65 18.48
CA LEU A 61 5.67 -7.66 18.67
C LEU A 61 4.27 -8.23 18.39
N THR A 62 4.15 -9.34 17.64
CA THR A 62 2.86 -9.94 17.27
C THR A 62 2.97 -11.44 16.97
N ASP A 63 1.96 -12.18 17.44
CA ASP A 63 1.73 -13.58 17.04
C ASP A 63 0.76 -13.70 15.85
N ARG A 64 0.27 -12.57 15.34
CA ARG A 64 -0.70 -12.50 14.23
C ARG A 64 -0.01 -12.61 12.86
N PRO A 65 -0.73 -13.02 11.80
CA PRO A 65 -0.19 -13.03 10.44
C PRO A 65 0.27 -11.64 9.98
N PHE A 66 1.39 -11.60 9.27
CA PHE A 66 1.91 -10.42 8.58
C PHE A 66 2.56 -10.83 7.26
N GLY A 67 2.81 -9.87 6.38
CA GLY A 67 3.42 -10.10 5.08
C GLY A 67 4.75 -9.39 4.90
N VAL A 68 5.46 -9.78 3.82
CA VAL A 68 6.66 -9.08 3.31
C VAL A 68 6.40 -8.67 1.86
N ASN A 69 6.67 -7.40 1.53
CA ASN A 69 6.57 -6.87 0.17
C ASN A 69 7.89 -6.99 -0.56
N LEU A 70 7.83 -7.49 -1.79
CA LEU A 70 8.96 -7.59 -2.72
C LEU A 70 8.59 -6.93 -4.06
N ILE A 71 9.45 -6.02 -4.54
CA ILE A 71 9.28 -5.35 -5.82
C ILE A 71 10.17 -6.07 -6.84
N LEU A 72 9.55 -6.69 -7.85
CA LEU A 72 10.20 -7.63 -8.78
C LEU A 72 10.85 -6.95 -9.98
N HIS A 73 11.26 -5.68 -9.88
CA HIS A 73 11.98 -4.98 -10.96
C HIS A 73 13.41 -5.53 -11.15
N ASP A 74 13.91 -6.25 -10.15
CA ASP A 74 15.17 -6.99 -10.15
C ASP A 74 14.97 -8.37 -9.50
N ASP A 75 16.01 -9.21 -9.47
CA ASP A 75 15.92 -10.57 -8.91
C ASP A 75 15.74 -10.56 -7.38
N GLN A 76 14.54 -10.78 -6.93
CA GLN A 76 14.16 -10.84 -5.51
C GLN A 76 14.16 -12.27 -4.92
N ARG A 77 14.56 -13.31 -5.66
CA ARG A 77 14.66 -14.68 -5.12
C ARG A 77 15.49 -14.75 -3.84
N PRO A 78 16.68 -14.13 -3.78
CA PRO A 78 17.48 -14.18 -2.55
C PRO A 78 16.84 -13.46 -1.36
N THR A 79 15.99 -12.45 -1.60
CA THR A 79 15.26 -11.76 -0.54
C THR A 79 14.01 -12.56 -0.13
N ALA A 80 13.35 -13.22 -1.07
CA ALA A 80 12.23 -14.13 -0.80
C ALA A 80 12.69 -15.35 0.02
N GLU A 81 13.84 -15.94 -0.29
CA GLU A 81 14.44 -17.03 0.49
C GLU A 81 14.60 -16.63 1.96
N VAL A 82 15.16 -15.45 2.25
CA VAL A 82 15.29 -14.95 3.62
C VAL A 82 13.91 -14.81 4.28
N ALA A 83 12.91 -14.26 3.58
CA ALA A 83 11.57 -14.12 4.13
C ALA A 83 10.95 -15.49 4.48
N LEU A 84 11.10 -16.48 3.60
CA LEU A 84 10.56 -17.82 3.76
C LEU A 84 11.31 -18.63 4.83
N GLU A 85 12.64 -18.55 4.89
CA GLU A 85 13.47 -19.17 5.93
C GLU A 85 13.07 -18.69 7.33
N HIS A 86 12.71 -17.42 7.46
CA HIS A 86 12.15 -16.87 8.71
C HIS A 86 10.64 -17.10 8.83
N GLY A 87 10.04 -17.93 7.97
CA GLY A 87 8.65 -18.40 8.06
C GLY A 87 7.60 -17.32 7.83
N THR A 88 7.87 -16.34 6.97
CA THR A 88 6.87 -15.33 6.58
C THR A 88 5.66 -16.01 5.93
N PRO A 89 4.43 -15.80 6.43
CA PRO A 89 3.26 -16.51 5.91
C PRO A 89 2.69 -15.88 4.62
N ILE A 90 2.98 -14.62 4.32
CA ILE A 90 2.38 -13.89 3.20
C ILE A 90 3.46 -13.11 2.45
N LEU A 91 3.57 -13.35 1.13
CA LEU A 91 4.41 -12.55 0.23
C LEU A 91 3.54 -11.63 -0.61
N VAL A 92 3.82 -10.34 -0.60
CA VAL A 92 3.14 -9.32 -1.41
C VAL A 92 4.09 -8.85 -2.51
N LEU A 93 3.82 -9.23 -3.73
CA LEU A 93 4.67 -8.96 -4.88
C LEU A 93 4.16 -7.77 -5.68
N PHE A 94 5.07 -7.03 -6.29
CA PHE A 94 4.75 -5.88 -7.12
C PHE A 94 5.76 -5.72 -8.26
N TRP A 95 5.31 -5.30 -9.45
CA TRP A 95 6.15 -4.85 -10.57
C TRP A 95 7.06 -5.92 -11.17
N GLY A 96 6.49 -7.00 -11.68
CA GLY A 96 7.29 -8.04 -12.37
C GLY A 96 6.58 -9.38 -12.51
N ASP A 97 7.34 -10.38 -12.92
CA ASP A 97 6.87 -11.75 -13.06
C ASP A 97 6.92 -12.48 -11.70
N PRO A 98 5.79 -13.01 -11.19
CA PRO A 98 5.77 -13.74 -9.93
C PRO A 98 6.34 -15.15 -10.03
N ALA A 99 6.49 -15.75 -11.22
CA ALA A 99 6.83 -17.16 -11.40
C ALA A 99 8.09 -17.59 -10.62
N PRO A 100 9.22 -16.84 -10.63
CA PRO A 100 10.41 -17.23 -9.88
C PRO A 100 10.21 -17.28 -8.37
N ILE A 101 9.26 -16.48 -7.83
CA ILE A 101 8.92 -16.48 -6.40
C ILE A 101 7.93 -17.58 -6.07
N LEU A 102 6.97 -17.85 -6.95
CA LEU A 102 5.99 -18.93 -6.79
C LEU A 102 6.68 -20.30 -6.69
N GLU A 103 7.77 -20.52 -7.43
CA GLU A 103 8.58 -21.75 -7.36
C GLU A 103 9.20 -21.96 -5.96
N LEU A 104 9.46 -20.89 -5.22
CA LEU A 104 10.06 -20.90 -3.87
C LEU A 104 9.03 -20.87 -2.75
N ALA A 105 7.83 -20.34 -3.01
CA ALA A 105 6.88 -19.90 -1.98
C ALA A 105 6.38 -21.03 -1.05
N GLY A 106 6.37 -22.30 -1.51
CA GLY A 106 5.86 -23.42 -0.73
C GLY A 106 4.43 -23.18 -0.27
N ASP A 107 4.20 -23.16 1.06
CA ASP A 107 2.89 -22.90 1.67
C ASP A 107 2.59 -21.41 1.91
N ALA A 108 3.51 -20.50 1.58
CA ALA A 108 3.28 -19.07 1.78
C ALA A 108 2.20 -18.56 0.82
N PHE A 109 1.33 -17.70 1.32
CA PHE A 109 0.27 -17.06 0.56
C PHE A 109 0.84 -15.95 -0.31
N VAL A 110 0.74 -16.06 -1.63
CA VAL A 110 1.33 -15.11 -2.58
C VAL A 110 0.27 -14.19 -3.16
N VAL A 111 0.48 -12.89 -2.98
CA VAL A 111 -0.37 -11.82 -3.52
C VAL A 111 0.42 -11.02 -4.55
N LEU A 112 -0.14 -10.78 -5.74
CA LEU A 112 0.49 -9.90 -6.74
C LEU A 112 -0.33 -8.62 -6.94
N GLN A 113 0.33 -7.46 -6.88
CA GLN A 113 -0.27 -6.18 -7.21
C GLN A 113 -0.18 -5.93 -8.71
N VAL A 114 -1.31 -5.55 -9.31
CA VAL A 114 -1.51 -5.35 -10.76
C VAL A 114 -2.26 -4.05 -11.04
N GLY A 115 -2.09 -3.49 -12.25
CA GLY A 115 -2.76 -2.27 -12.71
C GLY A 115 -3.76 -2.47 -13.85
N SER A 116 -3.95 -3.72 -14.33
CA SER A 116 -4.86 -4.02 -15.45
C SER A 116 -5.51 -5.39 -15.32
N VAL A 117 -6.60 -5.61 -16.07
CA VAL A 117 -7.29 -6.92 -16.15
C VAL A 117 -6.39 -7.98 -16.78
N GLU A 118 -5.62 -7.61 -17.77
CA GLU A 118 -4.68 -8.51 -18.45
C GLU A 118 -3.57 -9.00 -17.52
N GLU A 119 -3.04 -8.10 -16.68
CA GLU A 119 -2.07 -8.48 -15.64
C GLU A 119 -2.71 -9.40 -14.60
N ALA A 120 -3.95 -9.10 -14.17
CA ALA A 120 -4.68 -9.93 -13.22
C ALA A 120 -4.91 -11.36 -13.74
N LYS A 121 -5.28 -11.52 -15.03
CA LYS A 121 -5.42 -12.83 -15.65
C LYS A 121 -4.09 -13.59 -15.67
N ARG A 122 -2.99 -12.93 -16.09
CA ARG A 122 -1.66 -13.57 -16.08
C ARG A 122 -1.25 -13.99 -14.67
N ALA A 123 -1.54 -13.14 -13.65
CA ALA A 123 -1.28 -13.46 -12.26
C ALA A 123 -2.06 -14.70 -11.78
N ALA A 124 -3.35 -14.77 -12.09
CA ALA A 124 -4.21 -15.90 -11.76
C ALA A 124 -3.75 -17.19 -12.48
N ASP A 125 -3.40 -17.09 -13.77
CA ASP A 125 -2.88 -18.21 -14.56
C ASP A 125 -1.52 -18.70 -14.04
N ALA A 126 -0.68 -17.81 -13.50
CA ALA A 126 0.57 -18.16 -12.86
C ALA A 126 0.39 -18.84 -11.50
N GLY A 127 -0.79 -18.76 -10.87
CA GLY A 127 -1.12 -19.44 -9.63
C GLY A 127 -0.92 -18.61 -8.37
N VAL A 128 -0.99 -17.27 -8.44
CA VAL A 128 -1.03 -16.44 -7.24
C VAL A 128 -2.31 -16.68 -6.44
N ASP A 129 -2.25 -16.57 -5.11
CA ASP A 129 -3.38 -16.83 -4.24
C ASP A 129 -4.39 -15.67 -4.18
N ALA A 130 -3.95 -14.45 -4.45
CA ALA A 130 -4.78 -13.26 -4.52
C ALA A 130 -4.13 -12.17 -5.39
N VAL A 131 -4.93 -11.19 -5.80
CA VAL A 131 -4.49 -10.03 -6.59
C VAL A 131 -4.83 -8.75 -5.85
N ILE A 132 -3.89 -7.78 -5.81
CA ILE A 132 -4.18 -6.40 -5.42
C ILE A 132 -4.42 -5.58 -6.69
N ALA A 133 -5.65 -5.12 -6.90
CA ALA A 133 -6.02 -4.18 -7.95
C ALA A 133 -5.59 -2.77 -7.54
N GLN A 134 -4.53 -2.24 -8.18
CA GLN A 134 -4.05 -0.89 -7.92
C GLN A 134 -4.69 0.11 -8.88
N GLY A 135 -5.60 0.94 -8.35
CA GLY A 135 -6.16 2.06 -9.11
C GLY A 135 -5.15 3.18 -9.36
N THR A 136 -5.39 3.97 -10.41
CA THR A 136 -4.55 5.13 -10.78
C THR A 136 -4.44 6.18 -9.68
N GLU A 137 -5.34 6.16 -8.68
CA GLU A 137 -5.36 7.07 -7.53
C GLU A 137 -4.28 6.76 -6.49
N ALA A 138 -3.58 5.63 -6.63
CA ALA A 138 -2.54 5.20 -5.68
C ALA A 138 -1.37 6.20 -5.60
N GLY A 139 -0.65 6.17 -4.48
CA GLY A 139 0.61 6.89 -4.26
C GLY A 139 1.82 5.98 -4.45
N GLY A 140 3.01 6.57 -4.47
CA GLY A 140 4.22 5.85 -4.83
C GLY A 140 4.16 5.41 -6.29
N HIS A 141 4.81 4.31 -6.61
CA HIS A 141 4.79 3.76 -7.97
C HIS A 141 3.40 3.22 -8.34
N VAL A 142 2.91 3.59 -9.52
CA VAL A 142 1.56 3.28 -10.02
C VAL A 142 1.67 2.57 -11.37
N ILE A 143 1.32 1.29 -11.40
CA ILE A 143 1.52 0.46 -12.59
C ILE A 143 0.42 0.65 -13.65
N GLY A 144 -0.80 1.02 -13.24
CA GLY A 144 -1.95 1.15 -14.14
C GLY A 144 -2.51 2.57 -14.24
N THR A 145 -3.39 2.79 -15.21
CA THR A 145 -4.03 4.08 -15.47
C THR A 145 -5.55 4.07 -15.27
N THR A 146 -6.11 2.92 -14.88
CA THR A 146 -7.55 2.73 -14.68
C THR A 146 -7.95 3.14 -13.26
N ALA A 147 -9.06 3.89 -13.15
CA ALA A 147 -9.63 4.27 -11.85
C ALA A 147 -10.07 3.03 -11.06
N LEU A 148 -9.87 3.04 -9.73
CA LEU A 148 -10.13 1.90 -8.85
C LEU A 148 -11.56 1.38 -8.95
N SER A 149 -12.55 2.30 -9.05
CA SER A 149 -13.98 1.96 -9.16
C SER A 149 -14.36 1.19 -10.43
N VAL A 150 -13.54 1.25 -11.46
CA VAL A 150 -13.70 0.49 -12.71
C VAL A 150 -12.82 -0.77 -12.68
N LEU A 151 -11.59 -0.64 -12.18
CA LEU A 151 -10.60 -1.72 -12.21
C LEU A 151 -11.01 -2.90 -11.32
N VAL A 152 -11.50 -2.63 -10.09
CA VAL A 152 -11.86 -3.69 -9.13
C VAL A 152 -12.93 -4.63 -9.69
N PRO A 153 -14.14 -4.17 -10.08
CA PRO A 153 -15.16 -5.08 -10.59
C PRO A 153 -14.72 -5.80 -11.88
N ALA A 154 -13.98 -5.12 -12.76
CA ALA A 154 -13.49 -5.75 -13.99
C ALA A 154 -12.48 -6.89 -13.71
N ILE A 155 -11.61 -6.73 -12.71
CA ILE A 155 -10.69 -7.79 -12.28
C ILE A 155 -11.47 -8.92 -11.57
N VAL A 156 -12.38 -8.60 -10.65
CA VAL A 156 -13.21 -9.59 -9.93
C VAL A 156 -13.94 -10.50 -10.91
N ASP A 157 -14.59 -9.92 -11.92
CA ASP A 157 -15.30 -10.68 -12.94
C ASP A 157 -14.37 -11.56 -13.82
N ALA A 158 -13.13 -11.08 -14.06
CA ALA A 158 -12.20 -11.72 -14.97
C ALA A 158 -11.45 -12.91 -14.36
N ILE A 159 -11.19 -12.91 -13.04
CA ILE A 159 -10.32 -13.90 -12.38
C ILE A 159 -11.02 -14.68 -11.26
N ALA A 160 -12.35 -14.60 -11.14
CA ALA A 160 -13.06 -15.41 -10.16
C ALA A 160 -12.69 -16.92 -10.33
N PRO A 161 -12.40 -17.65 -9.25
CA PRO A 161 -12.64 -17.34 -7.82
C PRO A 161 -11.44 -16.71 -7.08
N VAL A 162 -10.37 -16.24 -7.75
CA VAL A 162 -9.19 -15.65 -7.12
C VAL A 162 -9.59 -14.36 -6.38
N PRO A 163 -9.29 -14.23 -5.07
CA PRO A 163 -9.67 -13.03 -4.31
C PRO A 163 -8.95 -11.77 -4.79
N VAL A 164 -9.65 -10.64 -4.75
CA VAL A 164 -9.15 -9.33 -5.13
C VAL A 164 -9.11 -8.41 -3.91
N LEU A 165 -8.00 -7.70 -3.72
CA LEU A 165 -7.85 -6.60 -2.78
C LEU A 165 -7.86 -5.28 -3.57
N ALA A 166 -8.45 -4.22 -3.02
CA ALA A 166 -8.47 -2.90 -3.65
C ALA A 166 -7.36 -1.99 -3.06
N SER A 167 -6.60 -1.28 -3.90
CA SER A 167 -5.55 -0.36 -3.48
C SER A 167 -5.57 0.93 -4.30
N GLY A 168 -5.45 2.08 -3.64
CA GLY A 168 -5.51 3.41 -4.25
C GLY A 168 -6.79 4.17 -3.93
N GLY A 169 -6.68 5.45 -3.61
CA GLY A 169 -7.83 6.31 -3.31
C GLY A 169 -8.54 6.04 -1.98
N ILE A 170 -8.14 5.07 -1.19
CA ILE A 170 -8.81 4.63 0.05
C ILE A 170 -8.04 5.13 1.27
N ALA A 171 -8.75 5.79 2.23
CA ALA A 171 -8.18 6.20 3.51
C ALA A 171 -9.12 6.01 4.71
N ASP A 172 -10.39 5.73 4.50
CA ASP A 172 -11.41 5.61 5.56
C ASP A 172 -12.40 4.45 5.30
N GLY A 173 -13.36 4.25 6.21
CA GLY A 173 -14.33 3.17 6.13
C GLY A 173 -15.28 3.25 4.93
N ARG A 174 -15.54 4.45 4.38
CA ARG A 174 -16.35 4.61 3.16
C ARG A 174 -15.67 3.96 1.97
N GLY A 175 -14.33 4.11 1.88
CA GLY A 175 -13.51 3.47 0.85
C GLY A 175 -13.48 1.95 0.99
N LEU A 176 -13.38 1.42 2.21
CA LEU A 176 -13.49 -0.02 2.47
C LEU A 176 -14.88 -0.55 2.07
N ALA A 177 -15.96 0.12 2.50
CA ALA A 177 -17.32 -0.27 2.15
C ALA A 177 -17.53 -0.30 0.63
N ALA A 178 -17.08 0.74 -0.08
CA ALA A 178 -17.16 0.81 -1.54
C ALA A 178 -16.38 -0.34 -2.21
N ALA A 179 -15.16 -0.62 -1.75
CA ALA A 179 -14.34 -1.71 -2.29
C ALA A 179 -15.03 -3.08 -2.14
N LEU A 180 -15.64 -3.35 -0.97
CA LEU A 180 -16.39 -4.58 -0.73
C LEU A 180 -17.63 -4.68 -1.63
N VAL A 181 -18.36 -3.58 -1.84
CA VAL A 181 -19.53 -3.55 -2.77
C VAL A 181 -19.08 -3.81 -4.20
N LEU A 182 -17.88 -3.37 -4.61
CA LEU A 182 -17.30 -3.64 -5.92
C LEU A 182 -16.77 -5.07 -6.08
N GLY A 183 -16.83 -5.90 -5.02
CA GLY A 183 -16.43 -7.31 -5.04
C GLY A 183 -15.04 -7.59 -4.50
N ALA A 184 -14.27 -6.59 -4.05
CA ALA A 184 -13.02 -6.82 -3.35
C ALA A 184 -13.25 -7.54 -2.01
N GLN A 185 -12.26 -8.30 -1.55
CA GLN A 185 -12.32 -9.01 -0.26
C GLN A 185 -11.48 -8.35 0.83
N ALA A 186 -10.65 -7.36 0.49
CA ALA A 186 -9.89 -6.53 1.42
C ALA A 186 -9.45 -5.24 0.71
N VAL A 187 -8.85 -4.33 1.48
CA VAL A 187 -8.16 -3.14 0.97
C VAL A 187 -6.69 -3.15 1.36
N SER A 188 -5.83 -2.55 0.51
CA SER A 188 -4.41 -2.34 0.79
C SER A 188 -4.09 -0.85 0.79
N LEU A 189 -3.68 -0.31 1.95
CA LEU A 189 -3.60 1.11 2.22
C LEU A 189 -2.14 1.56 2.38
N GLY A 190 -1.70 2.54 1.59
CA GLY A 190 -0.38 3.16 1.71
C GLY A 190 -0.44 4.49 2.48
N THR A 191 -0.92 5.54 1.83
CA THR A 191 -0.91 6.93 2.31
C THR A 191 -1.52 7.09 3.71
N ARG A 192 -2.62 6.38 4.03
CA ARG A 192 -3.21 6.40 5.36
C ARG A 192 -2.23 5.91 6.44
N PHE A 193 -1.46 4.84 6.16
CA PHE A 193 -0.48 4.31 7.10
C PHE A 193 0.86 5.04 7.08
N VAL A 194 1.20 5.80 6.03
CA VAL A 194 2.31 6.78 6.09
C VAL A 194 2.07 7.78 7.22
N ALA A 195 0.81 8.25 7.42
CA ALA A 195 0.38 9.09 8.52
C ALA A 195 -0.04 8.27 9.76
N SER A 196 0.77 7.29 10.17
CA SER A 196 0.61 6.56 11.42
C SER A 196 1.80 6.77 12.36
N GLU A 197 1.58 6.59 13.66
CA GLU A 197 2.60 6.76 14.68
C GLU A 197 3.77 5.79 14.47
N GLU A 198 3.47 4.52 14.10
CA GLU A 198 4.44 3.45 13.99
C GLU A 198 5.17 3.41 12.63
N ALA A 199 4.75 4.19 11.62
CA ALA A 199 5.47 4.28 10.37
C ALA A 199 6.85 4.94 10.60
N TYR A 200 7.92 4.28 10.12
CA TYR A 200 9.27 4.83 10.17
C TYR A 200 9.45 5.84 9.02
N VAL A 201 8.71 6.94 9.12
CA VAL A 201 8.64 8.03 8.15
C VAL A 201 8.95 9.33 8.88
N ASP A 202 9.60 10.26 8.21
CA ASP A 202 9.91 11.58 8.76
C ASP A 202 8.64 12.29 9.27
N GLU A 203 8.71 12.92 10.43
CA GLU A 203 7.53 13.50 11.10
C GLU A 203 6.97 14.72 10.33
N ASP A 204 7.81 15.49 9.65
CA ASP A 204 7.35 16.61 8.81
C ASP A 204 6.66 16.07 7.55
N TYR A 205 7.14 14.96 7.00
CA TYR A 205 6.45 14.27 5.92
C TYR A 205 5.08 13.76 6.37
N LYS A 206 4.96 13.10 7.54
CA LYS A 206 3.65 12.68 8.08
C LYS A 206 2.69 13.87 8.23
N ARG A 207 3.17 15.01 8.76
CA ARG A 207 2.38 16.24 8.88
C ARG A 207 1.91 16.75 7.52
N ARG A 208 2.77 16.74 6.52
CA ARG A 208 2.40 17.15 5.16
C ARG A 208 1.35 16.25 4.53
N VAL A 209 1.36 14.94 4.80
CA VAL A 209 0.29 14.03 4.36
C VAL A 209 -1.06 14.42 4.97
N VAL A 210 -1.10 14.98 6.18
CA VAL A 210 -2.34 15.42 6.84
C VAL A 210 -2.80 16.81 6.35
N GLU A 211 -1.86 17.71 6.08
CA GLU A 211 -2.13 19.12 5.76
C GLU A 211 -2.37 19.35 4.27
N GLU A 212 -1.74 18.57 3.40
CA GLU A 212 -1.79 18.72 1.96
C GLU A 212 -2.92 17.88 1.36
N SER A 213 -3.44 18.34 0.23
CA SER A 213 -4.46 17.61 -0.54
C SER A 213 -4.11 17.48 -2.02
N ASP A 214 -3.00 18.08 -2.45
CA ASP A 214 -2.56 18.13 -3.85
C ASP A 214 -1.42 17.14 -4.12
N THR A 215 -1.60 16.33 -5.16
CA THR A 215 -0.62 15.34 -5.60
C THR A 215 -0.34 15.48 -7.09
N VAL A 216 0.86 15.06 -7.49
CA VAL A 216 1.29 15.05 -8.90
C VAL A 216 1.58 13.61 -9.32
N TYR A 217 0.96 13.18 -10.40
CA TYR A 217 1.34 11.95 -11.11
C TYR A 217 2.42 12.27 -12.14
N SER A 218 3.50 11.54 -12.13
CA SER A 218 4.63 11.69 -13.04
C SER A 218 5.15 10.34 -13.51
N THR A 219 5.77 10.34 -14.69
CA THR A 219 6.44 9.16 -15.25
C THR A 219 7.96 9.23 -15.11
N ASP A 220 8.50 10.38 -14.70
CA ASP A 220 9.93 10.68 -14.81
C ASP A 220 10.50 11.63 -13.74
N LEU A 221 9.73 12.07 -12.74
CA LEU A 221 10.21 13.02 -11.74
C LEU A 221 11.26 12.38 -10.81
N PHE A 222 10.91 11.30 -10.13
CA PHE A 222 11.79 10.56 -9.22
C PHE A 222 12.12 9.17 -9.79
N ASP A 223 12.80 9.13 -10.93
CA ASP A 223 13.20 7.89 -11.59
C ASP A 223 14.66 7.50 -11.38
N GLY A 224 15.38 8.25 -10.55
CA GLY A 224 16.75 7.92 -10.14
C GLY A 224 16.78 6.62 -9.35
N GLY A 225 17.26 5.54 -10.01
CA GLY A 225 17.28 4.19 -9.44
C GLY A 225 16.12 3.28 -9.85
N TRP A 226 15.03 3.83 -10.43
CA TRP A 226 13.92 3.06 -10.99
C TRP A 226 13.30 3.81 -12.19
N PRO A 227 13.97 3.80 -13.33
CA PRO A 227 13.53 4.51 -14.53
C PRO A 227 12.22 3.91 -15.10
N ASP A 228 11.48 4.74 -15.82
CA ASP A 228 10.23 4.37 -16.50
C ASP A 228 9.14 3.81 -15.57
N ALA A 229 9.21 4.13 -14.27
CA ALA A 229 8.24 3.71 -13.28
C ALA A 229 7.30 4.87 -12.88
N PRO A 230 6.09 4.97 -13.47
CA PRO A 230 5.13 6.02 -13.12
C PRO A 230 4.83 6.05 -11.63
N HIS A 231 4.70 7.26 -11.08
CA HIS A 231 4.52 7.43 -9.64
C HIS A 231 3.71 8.68 -9.27
N ARG A 232 3.26 8.74 -8.02
CA ARG A 232 2.52 9.87 -7.47
C ARG A 232 3.12 10.32 -6.13
N VAL A 233 3.31 11.64 -6.01
CA VAL A 233 3.89 12.31 -4.85
C VAL A 233 3.07 13.53 -4.45
N LEU A 234 3.27 14.06 -3.23
CA LEU A 234 2.82 15.40 -2.85
C LEU A 234 3.51 16.47 -3.71
N ARG A 235 2.82 17.56 -3.95
CA ARG A 235 3.36 18.72 -4.70
C ARG A 235 4.23 19.58 -3.76
N ASN A 236 5.53 19.35 -3.72
CA ASN A 236 6.52 20.12 -2.95
C ASN A 236 7.38 21.05 -3.83
N GLY A 237 8.47 21.59 -3.30
CA GLY A 237 9.37 22.52 -4.00
C GLY A 237 9.95 21.95 -5.28
N VAL A 238 10.54 20.76 -5.20
CA VAL A 238 11.16 20.10 -6.36
C VAL A 238 10.15 19.77 -7.47
N VAL A 239 8.91 19.43 -7.11
CA VAL A 239 7.83 19.23 -8.10
C VAL A 239 7.54 20.51 -8.86
N ARG A 240 7.36 21.63 -8.14
CA ARG A 240 7.09 22.96 -8.74
C ARG A 240 8.23 23.41 -9.65
N GLU A 241 9.48 23.22 -9.23
CA GLU A 241 10.66 23.54 -10.04
C GLU A 241 10.75 22.67 -11.29
N TRP A 242 10.54 21.36 -11.15
CA TRP A 242 10.56 20.42 -12.26
C TRP A 242 9.50 20.75 -13.33
N GLU A 243 8.29 21.11 -12.90
CA GLU A 243 7.23 21.56 -13.81
C GLU A 243 7.60 22.87 -14.53
N ALA A 244 8.23 23.83 -13.81
CA ALA A 244 8.62 25.12 -14.35
C ALA A 244 9.85 25.04 -15.28
N ALA A 245 10.81 24.17 -14.97
CA ALA A 245 12.08 24.03 -15.71
C ALA A 245 11.97 23.12 -16.94
N GLY A 246 10.81 22.57 -17.26
CA GLY A 246 10.63 21.67 -18.39
C GLY A 246 11.30 20.31 -18.20
N LYS A 247 11.32 19.79 -16.96
CA LYS A 247 11.75 18.43 -16.61
C LYS A 247 13.26 18.17 -16.72
N SER A 248 14.09 19.15 -16.37
CA SER A 248 15.53 18.93 -16.24
C SER A 248 15.84 17.95 -15.11
N ARG A 249 16.70 16.95 -15.38
CA ARG A 249 17.12 15.92 -14.42
C ARG A 249 18.54 16.14 -13.87
N GLU A 250 19.18 17.24 -14.20
CA GLU A 250 20.46 17.59 -13.63
C GLU A 250 20.28 18.14 -12.22
N GLY A 251 20.94 17.55 -11.26
CA GLY A 251 20.81 17.98 -9.87
C GLY A 251 21.96 17.56 -9.00
N GLU A 252 22.20 18.38 -7.97
CA GLU A 252 23.19 18.13 -6.93
C GLU A 252 22.68 17.11 -5.90
N THR A 253 23.53 16.77 -4.94
CA THR A 253 23.17 15.98 -3.78
C THR A 253 22.20 16.81 -2.90
N ILE A 254 21.03 16.25 -2.57
CA ILE A 254 19.98 16.90 -1.77
C ILE A 254 20.10 16.60 -0.28
N GLY A 255 20.96 15.68 0.11
CA GLY A 255 21.12 15.23 1.49
C GLY A 255 21.78 13.87 1.56
N ALA A 256 21.64 13.22 2.70
CA ALA A 256 22.16 11.88 2.95
C ALA A 256 21.18 11.05 3.79
N LEU A 257 21.27 9.73 3.69
CA LEU A 257 20.65 8.76 4.59
C LEU A 257 21.71 8.11 5.45
N ASP A 258 21.40 7.89 6.72
CA ASP A 258 22.24 7.06 7.58
C ASP A 258 22.30 5.63 7.02
N SER A 259 23.53 5.15 6.80
CA SER A 259 23.73 3.78 6.34
C SER A 259 23.69 2.81 7.53
N ILE A 260 22.96 1.71 7.35
CA ILE A 260 22.96 0.59 8.32
C ILE A 260 24.34 -0.03 8.57
N ARG A 261 25.29 0.17 7.64
CA ARG A 261 26.68 -0.29 7.75
C ARG A 261 27.59 0.77 8.38
N GLY A 262 27.00 1.87 8.87
CA GLY A 262 27.73 3.04 9.35
C GLY A 262 28.09 4.02 8.23
N GLY A 263 28.16 5.31 8.58
CA GLY A 263 28.36 6.41 7.63
C GLY A 263 27.09 6.83 6.92
N GLU A 264 27.23 7.62 5.87
CA GLU A 264 26.12 8.23 5.13
C GLU A 264 26.11 7.81 3.66
N ILE A 265 24.91 7.66 3.11
CA ILE A 265 24.65 7.45 1.68
C ILE A 265 24.15 8.78 1.12
N LYS A 266 24.94 9.41 0.25
CA LYS A 266 24.54 10.65 -0.42
C LYS A 266 23.36 10.39 -1.36
N ILE A 267 22.34 11.22 -1.26
CA ILE A 267 21.12 11.13 -2.06
C ILE A 267 21.19 12.18 -3.16
N PRO A 268 21.26 11.76 -4.44
CA PRO A 268 21.18 12.68 -5.56
C PRO A 268 19.72 13.19 -5.73
N ARG A 269 19.58 14.38 -6.29
CA ARG A 269 18.28 14.94 -6.66
C ARG A 269 17.55 13.98 -7.62
N TYR A 270 16.24 13.87 -7.45
CA TYR A 270 15.37 12.95 -8.23
C TYR A 270 15.60 11.45 -7.96
N ALA A 271 16.31 11.07 -6.92
CA ALA A 271 16.40 9.68 -6.50
C ALA A 271 15.05 9.16 -5.96
N ALA A 272 14.72 7.91 -6.30
CA ALA A 272 13.59 7.19 -5.70
C ALA A 272 14.03 6.58 -4.36
N PHE A 273 13.61 7.14 -3.23
CA PHE A 273 13.87 6.62 -1.89
C PHE A 273 12.71 6.89 -0.95
N MET A 274 12.70 6.25 0.23
CA MET A 274 11.73 6.54 1.28
C MET A 274 12.29 7.57 2.25
N THR A 275 11.60 8.68 2.41
CA THR A 275 11.97 9.75 3.33
C THR A 275 11.65 9.34 4.76
N THR A 276 12.69 8.95 5.48
CA THR A 276 12.64 8.43 6.86
C THR A 276 13.35 9.38 7.82
N PRO A 277 13.23 9.20 9.15
CA PRO A 277 13.99 10.00 10.14
C PRO A 277 15.52 9.94 9.98
N SER A 278 16.05 8.98 9.22
CA SER A 278 17.48 8.92 8.90
C SER A 278 17.87 9.77 7.69
N PHE A 279 16.95 10.49 7.06
CA PHE A 279 17.26 11.42 5.98
C PHE A 279 17.67 12.77 6.55
N HIS A 280 18.89 13.22 6.18
CA HIS A 280 19.45 14.52 6.54
C HIS A 280 19.51 15.40 5.29
N GLY A 281 18.43 16.14 5.02
CA GLY A 281 18.29 16.97 3.83
C GLY A 281 17.02 17.81 3.84
N ASP A 282 16.76 18.48 2.72
CA ASP A 282 15.56 19.30 2.56
C ASP A 282 14.38 18.46 2.05
N LEU A 283 13.28 18.43 2.80
CA LEU A 283 12.05 17.74 2.40
C LEU A 283 11.40 18.35 1.15
N GLU A 284 11.68 19.63 0.84
CA GLU A 284 11.21 20.23 -0.41
C GLU A 284 11.88 19.62 -1.65
N GLU A 285 13.00 18.93 -1.48
CA GLU A 285 13.73 18.23 -2.54
C GLU A 285 13.47 16.71 -2.57
N ALA A 286 12.84 16.16 -1.51
CA ALA A 286 12.66 14.73 -1.32
C ALA A 286 11.36 14.20 -1.97
N PRO A 287 11.29 12.92 -2.37
CA PRO A 287 10.05 12.29 -2.79
C PRO A 287 9.13 12.07 -1.57
N LEU A 288 7.96 12.68 -1.61
CA LEU A 288 6.91 12.53 -0.60
C LEU A 288 5.77 11.71 -1.20
N TRP A 289 5.91 10.40 -1.19
CA TRP A 289 4.98 9.46 -1.82
C TRP A 289 3.57 9.53 -1.22
N ALA A 290 2.58 9.93 -1.99
CA ALA A 290 1.19 9.99 -1.54
C ALA A 290 0.22 9.82 -2.71
N GLY A 291 -0.86 9.07 -2.47
CA GLY A 291 -1.97 8.93 -3.41
C GLY A 291 -3.04 10.02 -3.22
N GLN A 292 -4.03 10.03 -4.09
CA GLN A 292 -5.14 10.98 -4.02
C GLN A 292 -5.96 10.86 -2.73
N SER A 293 -5.86 9.72 -2.02
CA SER A 293 -6.45 9.54 -0.69
C SER A 293 -5.91 10.49 0.37
N VAL A 294 -4.80 11.20 0.11
CA VAL A 294 -4.28 12.26 1.00
C VAL A 294 -5.37 13.27 1.35
N ALA A 295 -6.26 13.60 0.41
CA ALA A 295 -7.41 14.47 0.63
C ALA A 295 -8.39 14.00 1.71
N LEU A 296 -8.30 12.74 2.16
CA LEU A 296 -9.15 12.12 3.20
C LEU A 296 -8.39 11.83 4.50
N VAL A 297 -7.06 11.98 4.53
CA VAL A 297 -6.25 11.81 5.74
C VAL A 297 -6.33 13.10 6.55
N ARG A 298 -6.72 13.02 7.84
CA ARG A 298 -7.00 14.20 8.67
C ARG A 298 -6.18 14.27 9.94
N ASP A 299 -5.45 13.21 10.27
CA ASP A 299 -4.71 13.07 11.53
C ASP A 299 -3.61 12.02 11.42
N ILE A 300 -2.69 12.08 12.38
CA ILE A 300 -1.72 11.02 12.67
C ILE A 300 -2.28 10.27 13.87
N ARG A 301 -2.45 8.94 13.75
CA ARG A 301 -2.94 8.05 14.80
C ARG A 301 -2.13 6.77 14.83
N SER A 302 -2.30 5.98 15.89
CA SER A 302 -1.77 4.63 15.91
C SER A 302 -2.38 3.79 14.77
N ALA A 303 -1.57 2.93 14.15
CA ALA A 303 -2.03 2.06 13.05
C ALA A 303 -3.16 1.13 13.51
N GLY A 304 -3.14 0.71 14.77
CA GLY A 304 -4.21 -0.07 15.36
C GLY A 304 -5.55 0.68 15.42
N GLU A 305 -5.55 1.98 15.77
CA GLU A 305 -6.76 2.82 15.74
C GLU A 305 -7.26 3.02 14.31
N ILE A 306 -6.35 3.23 13.35
CA ILE A 306 -6.69 3.36 11.94
C ILE A 306 -7.47 2.13 11.46
N VAL A 307 -6.96 0.92 11.71
CA VAL A 307 -7.64 -0.33 11.32
C VAL A 307 -9.03 -0.42 11.94
N ARG A 308 -9.14 -0.22 13.26
CA ARG A 308 -10.43 -0.33 13.97
C ARG A 308 -11.45 0.71 13.48
N THR A 309 -11.02 1.96 13.28
CA THR A 309 -11.88 3.04 12.79
C THR A 309 -12.38 2.74 11.39
N ILE A 310 -11.50 2.31 10.47
CA ILE A 310 -11.87 1.95 9.09
C ILE A 310 -12.94 0.85 9.08
N VAL A 311 -12.79 -0.18 9.88
CA VAL A 311 -13.76 -1.29 9.95
C VAL A 311 -15.10 -0.80 10.51
N THR A 312 -15.09 -0.07 11.64
CA THR A 312 -16.32 0.45 12.26
C THR A 312 -17.09 1.40 11.33
N ASP A 313 -16.37 2.31 10.68
CA ASP A 313 -16.98 3.27 9.75
C ASP A 313 -17.50 2.59 8.48
N ALA A 314 -16.82 1.52 8.01
CA ALA A 314 -17.31 0.72 6.88
C ALA A 314 -18.61 -0.02 7.22
N GLU A 315 -18.70 -0.63 8.41
CA GLU A 315 -19.95 -1.25 8.90
C GLU A 315 -21.08 -0.22 8.95
N ALA A 316 -20.82 0.97 9.50
CA ALA A 316 -21.81 2.06 9.55
C ALA A 316 -22.23 2.54 8.16
N ALA A 317 -21.29 2.70 7.23
CA ALA A 317 -21.57 3.11 5.85
C ALA A 317 -22.44 2.08 5.11
N LEU A 318 -22.11 0.79 5.22
CA LEU A 318 -22.90 -0.29 4.63
C LEU A 318 -24.32 -0.35 5.21
N TYR A 319 -24.44 -0.19 6.54
CA TYR A 319 -25.75 -0.17 7.19
C TYR A 319 -26.60 1.02 6.73
N SER A 320 -26.03 2.22 6.61
CA SER A 320 -26.76 3.42 6.19
C SER A 320 -27.38 3.29 4.80
N VAL A 321 -26.68 2.63 3.86
CA VAL A 321 -27.20 2.40 2.50
C VAL A 321 -28.42 1.46 2.52
N THR A 322 -28.46 0.46 3.41
CA THR A 322 -29.59 -0.46 3.50
C THR A 322 -30.86 0.21 4.05
N THR A 323 -30.73 1.30 4.81
CA THR A 323 -31.91 2.03 5.34
C THR A 323 -32.62 2.85 4.28
N TYR A 324 -31.94 3.33 3.23
CA TYR A 324 -32.57 4.09 2.13
C TYR A 324 -33.66 3.28 1.39
N SER A 325 -33.45 1.96 1.24
CA SER A 325 -34.46 1.09 0.59
C SER A 325 -35.68 0.84 1.45
N ASN A 326 -35.57 0.82 2.79
CA ASN A 326 -36.65 0.60 3.71
C ASN A 326 -37.62 1.82 3.80
N ASP A 327 -37.05 3.03 3.80
CA ASP A 327 -37.83 4.27 3.82
C ASP A 327 -38.61 4.46 2.50
N ALA A 328 -38.04 4.10 1.36
CA ALA A 328 -38.71 4.13 0.07
C ALA A 328 -39.89 3.15 -0.02
N GLN A 329 -39.78 1.95 0.57
CA GLN A 329 -40.89 0.97 0.61
C GLN A 329 -42.02 1.41 1.55
N GLN A 330 -41.70 2.03 2.69
CA GLN A 330 -42.71 2.55 3.62
C GLN A 330 -43.45 3.77 3.06
N SER A 331 -42.79 4.64 2.29
CA SER A 331 -43.45 5.80 1.66
C SER A 331 -44.35 5.39 0.50
N SER A 332 -43.99 4.36 -0.28
CA SER A 332 -44.81 3.81 -1.35
C SER A 332 -46.07 3.08 -0.83
N ALA A 333 -45.96 2.39 0.32
CA ALA A 333 -47.12 1.73 0.96
C ALA A 333 -48.11 2.74 1.55
N LYS A 334 -47.66 3.90 2.03
CA LYS A 334 -48.53 4.98 2.54
C LYS A 334 -49.21 5.79 1.43
N SER A 335 -48.69 5.80 0.20
CA SER A 335 -49.32 6.47 -0.94
C SER A 335 -50.33 5.59 -1.69
N ALA A 336 -50.39 4.29 -1.39
CA ALA A 336 -51.31 3.32 -1.99
C ALA A 336 -52.50 2.97 -1.10
N SER A 337 -52.58 3.56 0.10
CA SER A 337 -53.72 3.49 1.04
C SER A 337 -54.48 4.81 1.06
#